data_a881e25933d4f709b3a02055dde474ff
#
_entry.id   a881e25933d4f709b3a02055dde474ff
#
_cell.length_a   1.000
_cell.length_b   1.000
_cell.length_c   1.000
_cell.angle_alpha   90.00
_cell.angle_beta   90.00
_cell.angle_gamma   90.00
#
_symmetry.space_group_name_H-M   'P 1'
#
loop_
_entity.id
_entity.type
_entity.pdbx_description
1 polymer ?
#
loop_
_entity_poly.entity_id
_entity_poly.type
_entity_poly.pdbx_seq_one_letter_code
_entity_poly.pdbx_strand_id
1 'polypeptide(L)' 'MILHKQFMITYFSTKDGKTITRKGTWTEKCKYFTSKVGNHMMTYFDMDTQGYRTAKGSWTVRY' A
#
# COMPACT_ATOMS: atom_id res chain seq x y z
N MET A 1 -5.88 18.64 -11.68
CA MET A 1 -5.43 17.63 -10.68
C MET A 1 -6.03 16.28 -11.01
N ILE A 2 -5.23 15.26 -10.95
CA ILE A 2 -5.71 13.89 -11.19
C ILE A 2 -6.20 13.33 -9.86
N LEU A 3 -7.43 12.84 -9.86
CA LEU A 3 -8.01 12.21 -8.69
C LEU A 3 -7.76 10.71 -8.77
N HIS A 4 -7.02 10.20 -7.82
CA HIS A 4 -6.75 8.78 -7.75
C HIS A 4 -7.82 8.07 -6.93
N LYS A 5 -8.18 6.88 -7.38
CA LYS A 5 -9.19 6.10 -6.72
C LYS A 5 -8.66 5.56 -5.39
N GLN A 6 -9.48 5.71 -4.34
CA GLN A 6 -9.13 5.18 -3.03
C GLN A 6 -9.47 3.70 -2.95
N PHE A 7 -8.72 2.98 -2.14
CA PHE A 7 -8.94 1.56 -1.94
C PHE A 7 -8.63 1.18 -0.49
N MET A 8 -9.06 -0.01 -0.11
CA MET A 8 -8.69 -0.60 1.17
C MET A 8 -7.66 -1.69 0.87
N ILE A 9 -6.53 -1.62 1.54
CA ILE A 9 -5.50 -2.65 1.41
C ILE A 9 -5.40 -3.43 2.72
N THR A 10 -5.38 -4.75 2.60
CA THR A 10 -5.25 -5.65 3.72
C THR A 10 -3.96 -6.43 3.56
N TYR A 11 -3.14 -6.45 4.58
CA TYR A 11 -1.88 -7.19 4.55
C TYR A 11 -1.50 -7.63 5.96
N PHE A 12 -0.61 -8.62 6.03
CA PHE A 12 -0.13 -9.11 7.31
C PHE A 12 1.08 -8.28 7.75
N SER A 13 0.97 -7.69 8.92
CA SER A 13 2.06 -6.92 9.51
C SER A 13 2.94 -7.83 10.35
N THR A 14 4.15 -8.09 9.90
CA THR A 14 5.09 -8.92 10.66
C THR A 14 5.51 -8.23 11.95
N LYS A 15 5.54 -6.90 11.94
CA LYS A 15 5.87 -6.13 13.12
C LYS A 15 4.84 -6.29 14.22
N ASP A 16 3.57 -6.28 13.85
CA ASP A 16 2.47 -6.38 14.80
C ASP A 16 1.98 -7.81 14.97
N GLY A 17 2.38 -8.71 14.09
CA GLY A 17 1.96 -10.10 14.14
C GLY A 17 0.49 -10.32 13.83
N LYS A 18 -0.11 -9.44 13.05
CA LYS A 18 -1.52 -9.53 12.73
C LYS A 18 -1.83 -8.92 11.37
N THR A 19 -3.00 -9.26 10.85
CA THR A 19 -3.51 -8.69 9.62
C THR A 19 -4.10 -7.31 9.91
N ILE A 20 -3.72 -6.32 9.12
CA ILE A 20 -4.24 -4.97 9.26
C ILE A 20 -4.82 -4.50 7.93
N THR A 21 -5.77 -3.56 8.02
CA THR A 21 -6.41 -2.97 6.86
C THR A 21 -6.21 -1.46 6.90
N ARG A 22 -5.76 -0.90 5.79
CA ARG A 22 -5.49 0.52 5.66
C ARG A 22 -6.20 1.09 4.44
N LYS A 23 -6.48 2.39 4.49
CA LYS A 23 -7.02 3.10 3.35
C LYS A 23 -5.86 3.70 2.57
N GLY A 24 -5.82 3.44 1.27
CA GLY A 24 -4.75 3.92 0.43
C GLY A 24 -5.24 4.47 -0.89
N THR A 25 -4.31 5.02 -1.64
CA THR A 25 -4.58 5.46 -2.99
C THR A 25 -3.31 5.29 -3.82
N TRP A 26 -3.48 5.29 -5.15
CA TRP A 26 -2.34 5.21 -6.05
C TRP A 26 -1.91 6.61 -6.45
N THR A 27 -0.60 6.83 -6.48
CA THR A 27 -0.03 8.03 -7.06
C THR A 27 0.99 7.59 -8.11
N GLU A 28 1.46 8.52 -8.92
CA GLU A 28 2.46 8.19 -9.94
C GLU A 28 3.73 7.59 -9.33
N LYS A 29 4.09 8.04 -8.13
CA LYS A 29 5.28 7.57 -7.46
C LYS A 29 5.16 6.15 -6.91
N CYS A 30 3.94 5.67 -6.72
CA CYS A 30 3.74 4.32 -6.20
C CYS A 30 4.36 3.26 -7.10
N LYS A 31 4.19 3.39 -8.40
CA LYS A 31 4.78 2.47 -9.36
C LYS A 31 6.29 2.50 -9.31
N TYR A 32 6.85 3.69 -9.20
CA TYR A 32 8.29 3.86 -9.10
C TYR A 32 8.84 3.19 -7.85
N PHE A 33 8.23 3.45 -6.70
CA PHE A 33 8.69 2.86 -5.45
C PHE A 33 8.50 1.34 -5.42
N THR A 34 7.40 0.86 -5.99
CA THR A 34 7.14 -0.57 -6.05
C THR A 34 8.23 -1.29 -6.86
N SER A 35 8.73 -0.66 -7.91
CA SER A 35 9.79 -1.25 -8.71
C SER A 35 11.12 -1.37 -7.98
N LYS A 36 11.28 -0.63 -6.87
CA LYS A 36 12.52 -0.64 -6.08
C LYS A 36 12.50 -1.68 -4.97
N VAL A 37 11.34 -2.25 -4.66
CA VAL A 37 11.23 -3.25 -3.59
C VAL A 37 11.09 -4.64 -4.21
N GLY A 38 11.07 -5.66 -3.37
CA GLY A 38 11.04 -7.04 -3.85
C GLY A 38 9.74 -7.44 -4.52
N ASN A 39 9.71 -8.66 -5.09
CA ASN A 39 8.60 -9.13 -5.90
C ASN A 39 7.27 -9.23 -5.15
N HIS A 40 7.31 -9.45 -3.86
CA HIS A 40 6.09 -9.62 -3.06
C HIS A 40 5.76 -8.39 -2.24
N MET A 41 6.28 -7.25 -2.67
CA MET A 41 6.07 -5.99 -1.96
C MET A 41 5.39 -5.00 -2.88
N MET A 42 4.62 -4.09 -2.28
CA MET A 42 3.94 -3.05 -3.03
C MET A 42 3.92 -1.79 -2.20
N THR A 43 4.28 -0.69 -2.83
CA THR A 43 4.23 0.62 -2.19
C THR A 43 2.96 1.34 -2.60
N TYR A 44 2.28 1.91 -1.63
CA TYR A 44 1.05 2.66 -1.84
C TYR A 44 1.10 3.92 -0.99
N PHE A 45 0.21 4.87 -1.31
CA PHE A 45 0.09 6.07 -0.51
C PHE A 45 -0.96 5.85 0.57
N ASP A 46 -0.52 5.89 1.83
CA ASP A 46 -1.40 5.65 2.97
C ASP A 46 -2.15 6.92 3.33
N MET A 47 -3.48 6.87 3.27
CA MET A 47 -4.31 8.04 3.50
C MET A 47 -4.32 8.48 4.96
N ASP A 48 -4.14 7.54 5.88
CA ASP A 48 -4.19 7.87 7.31
C ASP A 48 -2.92 8.59 7.78
N THR A 49 -1.76 8.13 7.32
CA THR A 49 -0.49 8.75 7.69
C THR A 49 -0.04 9.79 6.69
N GLN A 50 -0.70 9.85 5.55
CA GLN A 50 -0.36 10.74 4.44
C GLN A 50 1.09 10.60 4.02
N GLY A 51 1.51 9.35 3.85
CA GLY A 51 2.85 9.01 3.43
C GLY A 51 2.86 7.68 2.71
N TYR A 52 3.98 7.39 2.07
CA TYR A 52 4.13 6.13 1.34
C TYR A 52 4.46 5.01 2.30
N ARG A 53 3.82 3.87 2.09
CA ARG A 53 4.08 2.66 2.86
C ARG A 53 4.21 1.48 1.92
N THR A 54 4.95 0.46 2.38
CA THR A 54 5.16 -0.75 1.61
C THR A 54 4.49 -1.92 2.30
N ALA A 55 3.59 -2.58 1.56
CA ALA A 55 2.96 -3.82 2.02
C ALA A 55 3.86 -4.98 1.62
N LYS A 56 4.10 -5.89 2.55
CA LYS A 56 4.97 -7.04 2.34
C LYS A 56 4.17 -8.33 2.44
N GLY A 57 4.63 -9.35 1.72
CA GLY A 57 4.00 -10.65 1.76
C GLY A 57 2.68 -10.68 1.01
N SER A 58 1.69 -11.36 1.60
CA SER A 58 0.36 -11.42 1.00
C SER A 58 -0.41 -10.16 1.28
N TRP A 59 -0.89 -9.53 0.24
CA TRP A 59 -1.71 -8.33 0.37
C TRP A 59 -2.84 -8.38 -0.64
N THR A 60 -3.94 -7.74 -0.28
CA THR A 60 -5.15 -7.69 -1.10
C THR A 60 -5.67 -6.27 -1.14
N VAL A 61 -6.07 -5.83 -2.32
CA VAL A 61 -6.63 -4.50 -2.54
C VAL A 61 -8.10 -4.64 -2.93
N ARG A 62 -8.94 -3.83 -2.30
CA ARG A 62 -10.37 -3.77 -2.62
C ARG A 62 -10.77 -2.33 -2.84
N TYR A 63 -11.40 -2.07 -3.94
CA TYR A 63 -11.89 -0.75 -4.30
C TYR A 63 -13.27 -0.46 -3.76
#